data_7fb7de3e88378f0b577af48be4756c06
#
_entry.id   7fb7de3e88378f0b577af48be4756c06
#
_cell.length_a   1.000
_cell.length_b   1.000
_cell.length_c   1.000
_cell.angle_alpha   90.00
_cell.angle_beta   90.00
_cell.angle_gamma   90.00
#
_symmetry.space_group_name_H-M   'P 1'
#
loop_
_entity.id
_entity.type
_entity.pdbx_description
1 polymer ?
#
loop_
_entity_poly.entity_id
_entity_poly.type
_entity_poly.pdbx_seq_one_letter_code
_entity_poly.pdbx_strand_id
1 'polypeptide(L)'
;SFLSEVDIQSLVTYNGKAFDWPQVKTRHTLIRDRVPKLPDFGHFDLLHGSRRLWKHKFDRVSLGTVEKEELGVVRTEDTPGYLAPMMYFHFLKEERPEIIEGVLRHNELDVLSLITLYIHLSKKILTPEQTAEANEKYAMAKWLLANRETELATAQLQELEKKPFEQSERASFDLSMQYKKQGMLKEAAALWLKLQNGEDGKTAWRAGIELAK
;
A
#
# COMPACT_ATOMS: atom_id res chain seq x y z
N SER A 1 -24.74 12.34 -14.28
CA SER A 1 -24.04 11.30 -13.50
C SER A 1 -23.39 11.97 -12.28
N PHE A 2 -23.47 11.36 -11.12
CA PHE A 2 -22.84 11.88 -9.89
C PHE A 2 -21.37 12.29 -10.12
N LEU A 3 -20.59 11.47 -10.83
CA LEU A 3 -19.20 11.74 -11.15
C LEU A 3 -18.97 12.97 -12.03
N SER A 4 -19.97 13.42 -12.80
CA SER A 4 -19.89 14.61 -13.65
C SER A 4 -20.43 15.87 -12.98
N GLU A 5 -21.10 15.74 -11.84
CA GLU A 5 -21.70 16.84 -11.08
C GLU A 5 -20.78 17.30 -9.94
N VAL A 6 -19.86 16.44 -9.52
CA VAL A 6 -18.88 16.71 -8.46
C VAL A 6 -17.52 16.96 -9.09
N ASP A 7 -16.84 18.03 -8.69
CA ASP A 7 -15.46 18.32 -9.10
C ASP A 7 -14.52 17.35 -8.40
N ILE A 8 -14.33 16.16 -9.02
CA ILE A 8 -13.50 15.08 -8.48
C ILE A 8 -12.06 15.28 -8.92
N GLN A 9 -11.19 15.60 -7.99
CA GLN A 9 -9.75 15.69 -8.22
C GLN A 9 -9.05 14.34 -8.09
N SER A 10 -9.53 13.48 -7.21
CA SER A 10 -8.91 12.17 -6.95
C SER A 10 -9.94 11.12 -6.54
N LEU A 11 -9.71 9.90 -6.99
CA LEU A 11 -10.43 8.70 -6.56
C LEU A 11 -9.56 7.88 -5.63
N VAL A 12 -10.10 7.49 -4.49
CA VAL A 12 -9.43 6.58 -3.53
C VAL A 12 -10.15 5.25 -3.52
N THR A 13 -9.41 4.16 -3.66
CA THR A 13 -9.99 2.80 -3.68
C THR A 13 -9.10 1.82 -2.93
N TYR A 14 -9.61 0.60 -2.74
CA TYR A 14 -8.83 -0.56 -2.33
C TYR A 14 -8.99 -1.69 -3.34
N ASN A 15 -7.94 -1.96 -4.13
CA ASN A 15 -7.94 -2.84 -5.30
C ASN A 15 -8.82 -2.37 -6.47
N GLY A 16 -9.31 -1.14 -6.42
CA GLY A 16 -10.25 -0.62 -7.41
C GLY A 16 -9.62 -0.39 -8.79
N LYS A 17 -8.31 -0.11 -8.85
CA LYS A 17 -7.60 0.02 -10.14
C LYS A 17 -7.66 -1.24 -10.98
N ALA A 18 -7.55 -2.39 -10.34
CA ALA A 18 -7.53 -3.69 -11.00
C ALA A 18 -8.93 -4.30 -11.18
N PHE A 19 -9.90 -3.93 -10.34
CA PHE A 19 -11.21 -4.57 -10.30
C PHE A 19 -12.36 -3.62 -10.61
N ASP A 20 -12.66 -2.66 -9.75
CA ASP A 20 -13.86 -1.82 -9.85
C ASP A 20 -13.80 -0.85 -11.03
N TRP A 21 -12.68 -0.17 -11.20
CA TRP A 21 -12.54 0.87 -12.22
C TRP A 21 -12.63 0.35 -13.66
N PRO A 22 -12.05 -0.79 -14.03
CA PRO A 22 -12.29 -1.42 -15.32
C PRO A 22 -13.77 -1.73 -15.59
N GLN A 23 -14.52 -2.17 -14.57
CA GLN A 23 -15.96 -2.44 -14.69
C GLN A 23 -16.74 -1.14 -14.96
N VAL A 24 -16.44 -0.07 -14.21
CA VAL A 24 -17.05 1.24 -14.43
C VAL A 24 -16.80 1.74 -15.86
N LYS A 25 -15.54 1.65 -16.33
CA LYS A 25 -15.17 2.03 -17.70
C LYS A 25 -15.92 1.23 -18.76
N THR A 26 -15.99 -0.09 -18.57
CA THR A 26 -16.69 -0.98 -19.50
C THR A 26 -18.18 -0.63 -19.57
N ARG A 27 -18.83 -0.47 -18.42
CA ARG A 27 -20.23 -0.05 -18.33
C ARG A 27 -20.45 1.31 -18.99
N HIS A 28 -19.59 2.28 -18.70
CA HIS A 28 -19.66 3.60 -19.30
C HIS A 28 -19.53 3.55 -20.83
N THR A 29 -18.62 2.72 -21.35
CA THR A 29 -18.42 2.55 -22.81
C THR A 29 -19.68 2.01 -23.49
N LEU A 30 -20.40 1.09 -22.85
CA LEU A 30 -21.64 0.51 -23.38
C LEU A 30 -22.80 1.51 -23.49
N ILE A 31 -22.80 2.55 -22.66
CA ILE A 31 -23.87 3.56 -22.60
C ILE A 31 -23.37 4.98 -22.90
N ARG A 32 -22.19 5.12 -23.50
CA ARG A 32 -21.46 6.39 -23.72
C ARG A 32 -22.31 7.49 -24.40
N ASP A 33 -23.25 7.10 -25.24
CA ASP A 33 -24.10 8.04 -25.98
C ASP A 33 -25.27 8.61 -25.12
N ARG A 34 -25.42 8.07 -23.89
CA ARG A 34 -26.49 8.43 -22.94
C ARG A 34 -26.00 9.07 -21.67
N VAL A 35 -24.67 9.14 -21.46
CA VAL A 35 -24.07 9.65 -20.23
C VAL A 35 -22.89 10.58 -20.53
N PRO A 36 -22.61 11.58 -19.67
CA PRO A 36 -21.45 12.43 -19.79
C PRO A 36 -20.15 11.61 -19.77
N LYS A 37 -19.08 12.15 -20.35
CA LYS A 37 -17.74 11.52 -20.25
C LYS A 37 -17.33 11.36 -18.79
N LEU A 38 -16.64 10.26 -18.50
CA LEU A 38 -16.00 10.11 -17.19
C LEU A 38 -14.93 11.20 -17.03
N PRO A 39 -14.89 11.89 -15.88
CA PRO A 39 -13.86 12.88 -15.62
C PRO A 39 -12.49 12.23 -15.55
N ASP A 40 -11.45 13.00 -15.86
CA ASP A 40 -10.07 12.61 -15.67
C ASP A 40 -9.64 13.03 -14.26
N PHE A 41 -9.15 12.10 -13.46
CA PHE A 41 -8.77 12.33 -12.08
C PHE A 41 -7.61 11.42 -11.63
N GLY A 42 -6.89 11.85 -10.60
CA GLY A 42 -5.90 11.00 -9.94
C GLY A 42 -6.56 9.78 -9.31
N HIS A 43 -5.89 8.62 -9.33
CA HIS A 43 -6.42 7.40 -8.74
C HIS A 43 -5.42 6.81 -7.74
N PHE A 44 -5.76 6.88 -6.46
CA PHE A 44 -4.99 6.31 -5.36
C PHE A 44 -5.60 4.96 -4.96
N ASP A 45 -4.88 3.87 -5.25
CA ASP A 45 -5.27 2.54 -4.80
C ASP A 45 -4.48 2.16 -3.56
N LEU A 46 -5.16 2.18 -2.41
CA LEU A 46 -4.53 1.97 -1.09
C LEU A 46 -3.99 0.55 -0.90
N LEU A 47 -4.45 -0.43 -1.69
CA LEU A 47 -3.90 -1.78 -1.67
C LEU A 47 -2.40 -1.79 -1.97
N HIS A 48 -1.94 -0.93 -2.90
CA HIS A 48 -0.52 -0.90 -3.25
C HIS A 48 0.35 -0.38 -2.10
N GLY A 49 -0.10 0.67 -1.40
CA GLY A 49 0.54 1.19 -0.20
C GLY A 49 0.54 0.16 0.93
N SER A 50 -0.63 -0.43 1.21
CA SER A 50 -0.79 -1.45 2.24
C SER A 50 0.10 -2.68 2.01
N ARG A 51 0.14 -3.19 0.77
CA ARG A 51 1.04 -4.31 0.42
C ARG A 51 2.51 -3.94 0.57
N ARG A 52 2.89 -2.72 0.24
CA ARG A 52 4.28 -2.27 0.37
C ARG A 52 4.73 -2.26 1.81
N LEU A 53 3.88 -1.79 2.73
CA LEU A 53 4.19 -1.73 4.15
C LEU A 53 4.05 -3.08 4.86
N TRP A 54 3.00 -3.86 4.56
CA TRP A 54 2.58 -4.98 5.42
C TRP A 54 2.58 -6.36 4.76
N LYS A 55 3.03 -6.49 3.50
CA LYS A 55 3.12 -7.82 2.85
C LYS A 55 4.05 -8.81 3.61
N HIS A 56 5.01 -8.30 4.37
CA HIS A 56 5.90 -9.13 5.19
C HIS A 56 5.21 -9.63 6.47
N LYS A 57 4.14 -8.96 6.91
CA LYS A 57 3.43 -9.19 8.18
C LYS A 57 2.15 -10.02 8.01
N PHE A 58 1.48 -9.88 6.87
CA PHE A 58 0.19 -10.51 6.61
C PHE A 58 0.25 -11.43 5.40
N ASP A 59 -0.31 -12.65 5.52
CA ASP A 59 -0.47 -13.59 4.40
C ASP A 59 -1.34 -13.00 3.29
N ARG A 60 -2.40 -12.29 3.69
CA ARG A 60 -3.28 -11.55 2.80
C ARG A 60 -3.43 -10.11 3.27
N VAL A 61 -3.17 -9.17 2.38
CA VAL A 61 -3.39 -7.75 2.64
C VAL A 61 -4.77 -7.38 2.05
N SER A 62 -5.84 -7.90 2.66
CA SER A 62 -7.22 -7.49 2.35
C SER A 62 -7.61 -6.26 3.17
N LEU A 63 -8.67 -5.54 2.77
CA LEU A 63 -9.17 -4.40 3.55
C LEU A 63 -9.52 -4.83 4.97
N GLY A 64 -10.29 -5.92 5.12
CA GLY A 64 -10.67 -6.43 6.44
C GLY A 64 -9.47 -6.87 7.32
N THR A 65 -8.39 -7.41 6.71
CA THR A 65 -7.16 -7.70 7.47
C THR A 65 -6.51 -6.42 7.98
N VAL A 66 -6.40 -5.40 7.13
CA VAL A 66 -5.80 -4.12 7.50
C VAL A 66 -6.66 -3.38 8.53
N GLU A 67 -7.97 -3.41 8.39
CA GLU A 67 -8.90 -2.88 9.39
C GLU A 67 -8.64 -3.47 10.76
N LYS A 68 -8.62 -4.79 10.85
CA LYS A 68 -8.47 -5.49 12.11
C LYS A 68 -7.08 -5.26 12.73
N GLU A 69 -6.02 -5.45 11.95
CA GLU A 69 -4.65 -5.54 12.46
C GLU A 69 -3.96 -4.17 12.59
N GLU A 70 -4.30 -3.19 11.74
CA GLU A 70 -3.66 -1.88 11.72
C GLU A 70 -4.57 -0.74 12.22
N LEU A 71 -5.89 -0.84 11.95
CA LEU A 71 -6.84 0.20 12.37
C LEU A 71 -7.60 -0.15 13.65
N GLY A 72 -7.50 -1.39 14.15
CA GLY A 72 -8.22 -1.86 15.34
C GLY A 72 -9.75 -1.93 15.13
N VAL A 73 -10.22 -1.99 13.90
CA VAL A 73 -11.63 -2.06 13.55
C VAL A 73 -12.06 -3.51 13.44
N VAL A 74 -12.99 -3.93 14.29
CA VAL A 74 -13.60 -5.27 14.26
C VAL A 74 -15.05 -5.13 13.83
N ARG A 75 -15.42 -5.74 12.72
CA ARG A 75 -16.82 -5.80 12.26
C ARG A 75 -17.53 -6.95 12.96
N THR A 76 -18.58 -6.66 13.71
CA THR A 76 -19.33 -7.67 14.48
C THR A 76 -20.44 -8.32 13.67
N GLU A 77 -21.07 -7.56 12.76
CA GLU A 77 -22.13 -8.03 11.87
C GLU A 77 -21.84 -7.52 10.47
N ASP A 78 -21.24 -8.35 9.63
CA ASP A 78 -20.87 -7.97 8.27
C ASP A 78 -21.41 -8.98 7.25
N THR A 79 -21.99 -8.46 6.16
CA THR A 79 -22.45 -9.28 5.05
C THR A 79 -21.26 -9.63 4.17
N PRO A 80 -20.91 -10.93 4.01
CA PRO A 80 -19.81 -11.32 3.14
C PRO A 80 -20.00 -10.78 1.71
N GLY A 81 -19.00 -10.05 1.19
CA GLY A 81 -19.09 -9.37 -0.11
C GLY A 81 -19.42 -10.30 -1.29
N TYR A 82 -19.08 -11.61 -1.22
CA TYR A 82 -19.42 -12.58 -2.25
C TYR A 82 -20.95 -12.84 -2.37
N LEU A 83 -21.72 -12.51 -1.34
CA LEU A 83 -23.19 -12.63 -1.36
C LEU A 83 -23.86 -11.43 -2.06
N ALA A 84 -23.17 -10.32 -2.24
CA ALA A 84 -23.74 -9.09 -2.78
C ALA A 84 -24.43 -9.29 -4.14
N PRO A 85 -23.88 -10.03 -5.13
CA PRO A 85 -24.58 -10.25 -6.40
C PRO A 85 -25.90 -11.00 -6.24
N MET A 86 -25.91 -12.04 -5.39
CA MET A 86 -27.12 -12.84 -5.14
C MET A 86 -28.20 -12.00 -4.44
N MET A 87 -27.83 -11.22 -3.42
CA MET A 87 -28.73 -10.35 -2.68
C MET A 87 -29.29 -9.24 -3.59
N TYR A 88 -28.47 -8.70 -4.50
CA TYR A 88 -28.90 -7.69 -5.46
C TYR A 88 -29.94 -8.25 -6.44
N PHE A 89 -29.73 -9.43 -7.02
CA PHE A 89 -30.71 -10.06 -7.90
C PHE A 89 -31.99 -10.46 -7.16
N HIS A 90 -31.89 -10.88 -5.90
CA HIS A 90 -33.05 -11.15 -5.06
C HIS A 90 -33.84 -9.86 -4.79
N PHE A 91 -33.15 -8.76 -4.45
CA PHE A 91 -33.77 -7.44 -4.29
C PHE A 91 -34.51 -7.00 -5.56
N LEU A 92 -33.91 -7.15 -6.74
CA LEU A 92 -34.55 -6.78 -8.00
C LEU A 92 -35.85 -7.57 -8.29
N LYS A 93 -35.95 -8.81 -7.75
CA LYS A 93 -37.14 -9.66 -7.93
C LYS A 93 -38.24 -9.35 -6.93
N GLU A 94 -37.89 -9.13 -5.69
CA GLU A 94 -38.84 -8.98 -4.57
C GLU A 94 -39.15 -7.51 -4.25
N GLU A 95 -38.32 -6.56 -4.73
CA GLU A 95 -38.41 -5.10 -4.49
C GLU A 95 -38.43 -4.73 -2.98
N ARG A 96 -37.84 -5.59 -2.11
CA ARG A 96 -37.80 -5.40 -0.68
C ARG A 96 -36.42 -4.87 -0.25
N PRO A 97 -36.32 -3.63 0.29
CA PRO A 97 -35.05 -3.01 0.68
C PRO A 97 -34.24 -3.81 1.70
N GLU A 98 -34.89 -4.54 2.59
CA GLU A 98 -34.25 -5.31 3.66
C GLU A 98 -33.30 -6.38 3.12
N ILE A 99 -33.54 -6.85 1.89
CA ILE A 99 -32.69 -7.87 1.24
C ILE A 99 -31.30 -7.33 0.93
N ILE A 100 -31.17 -6.04 0.61
CA ILE A 100 -29.92 -5.42 0.20
C ILE A 100 -29.29 -4.56 1.31
N GLU A 101 -29.97 -4.35 2.42
CA GLU A 101 -29.52 -3.49 3.51
C GLU A 101 -28.13 -3.87 4.02
N GLY A 102 -27.86 -5.17 4.23
CA GLY A 102 -26.56 -5.66 4.66
C GLY A 102 -25.43 -5.35 3.67
N VAL A 103 -25.73 -5.39 2.35
CA VAL A 103 -24.75 -5.02 1.31
C VAL A 103 -24.46 -3.53 1.32
N LEU A 104 -25.48 -2.70 1.50
CA LEU A 104 -25.33 -1.24 1.59
C LEU A 104 -24.51 -0.86 2.85
N ARG A 105 -24.82 -1.52 3.97
CA ARG A 105 -24.07 -1.33 5.23
C ARG A 105 -22.61 -1.76 5.10
N HIS A 106 -22.34 -2.89 4.47
CA HIS A 106 -20.96 -3.34 4.18
C HIS A 106 -20.20 -2.28 3.36
N ASN A 107 -20.83 -1.78 2.28
CA ASN A 107 -20.20 -0.75 1.44
C ASN A 107 -19.95 0.58 2.19
N GLU A 108 -20.88 0.99 3.05
CA GLU A 108 -20.70 2.16 3.92
C GLU A 108 -19.45 2.00 4.82
N LEU A 109 -19.32 0.85 5.47
CA LEU A 109 -18.16 0.54 6.32
C LEU A 109 -16.86 0.51 5.52
N ASP A 110 -16.86 -0.05 4.31
CA ASP A 110 -15.70 -0.03 3.43
C ASP A 110 -15.26 1.41 3.11
N VAL A 111 -16.18 2.30 2.77
CA VAL A 111 -15.88 3.71 2.49
C VAL A 111 -15.29 4.42 3.71
N LEU A 112 -15.86 4.22 4.90
CA LEU A 112 -15.32 4.78 6.15
C LEU A 112 -13.91 4.25 6.45
N SER A 113 -13.69 2.97 6.21
CA SER A 113 -12.37 2.35 6.38
C SER A 113 -11.35 2.86 5.38
N LEU A 114 -11.73 3.16 4.15
CA LEU A 114 -10.85 3.79 3.18
C LEU A 114 -10.38 5.18 3.63
N ILE A 115 -11.26 5.99 4.21
CA ILE A 115 -10.91 7.31 4.76
C ILE A 115 -9.90 7.14 5.91
N THR A 116 -10.20 6.25 6.84
CA THR A 116 -9.35 5.99 8.01
C THR A 116 -7.98 5.44 7.59
N LEU A 117 -7.96 4.52 6.64
CA LEU A 117 -6.74 3.94 6.10
C LEU A 117 -5.89 4.97 5.33
N TYR A 118 -6.52 5.81 4.53
CA TYR A 118 -5.83 6.89 3.83
C TYR A 118 -5.10 7.83 4.81
N ILE A 119 -5.79 8.23 5.88
CA ILE A 119 -5.21 9.05 6.95
C ILE A 119 -4.06 8.32 7.65
N HIS A 120 -4.26 7.04 7.97
CA HIS A 120 -3.26 6.20 8.65
C HIS A 120 -1.98 6.05 7.80
N LEU A 121 -2.11 5.70 6.53
CA LEU A 121 -0.99 5.60 5.59
C LEU A 121 -0.29 6.95 5.41
N SER A 122 -1.05 8.04 5.27
CA SER A 122 -0.49 9.39 5.14
C SER A 122 0.34 9.77 6.36
N LYS A 123 -0.15 9.52 7.58
CA LYS A 123 0.61 9.75 8.82
C LYS A 123 1.90 8.95 8.85
N LYS A 124 1.85 7.65 8.53
CA LYS A 124 3.06 6.81 8.49
C LYS A 124 4.11 7.30 7.49
N ILE A 125 3.69 7.84 6.35
CA ILE A 125 4.60 8.39 5.33
C ILE A 125 5.17 9.74 5.74
N LEU A 126 4.35 10.61 6.34
CA LEU A 126 4.74 11.96 6.71
C LEU A 126 5.53 12.03 8.03
N THR A 127 5.31 11.08 8.92
CA THR A 127 5.99 11.00 10.23
C THR A 127 6.59 9.59 10.46
N PRO A 128 7.55 9.19 9.62
CA PRO A 128 8.12 7.83 9.65
C PRO A 128 8.86 7.50 10.95
N GLU A 129 9.32 8.51 11.69
CA GLU A 129 9.94 8.38 13.00
C GLU A 129 9.00 7.80 14.05
N GLN A 130 7.68 7.97 13.89
CA GLN A 130 6.68 7.43 14.80
C GLN A 130 6.38 5.94 14.55
N THR A 131 6.88 5.38 13.46
CA THR A 131 6.73 3.96 13.15
C THR A 131 7.69 3.15 14.03
N ALA A 132 7.17 2.28 14.87
CA ALA A 132 7.98 1.51 15.84
C ALA A 132 8.65 0.28 15.21
N GLU A 133 8.04 -0.34 14.21
CA GLU A 133 8.46 -1.61 13.62
C GLU A 133 9.54 -1.43 12.55
N ALA A 134 10.70 -2.09 12.73
CA ALA A 134 11.85 -1.94 11.86
C ALA A 134 11.61 -2.43 10.42
N ASN A 135 10.88 -3.55 10.25
CA ASN A 135 10.52 -4.05 8.93
C ASN A 135 9.62 -3.06 8.17
N GLU A 136 8.71 -2.40 8.85
CA GLU A 136 7.83 -1.38 8.27
C GLU A 136 8.62 -0.11 7.90
N LYS A 137 9.53 0.35 8.78
CA LYS A 137 10.47 1.46 8.47
C LYS A 137 11.30 1.15 7.23
N TYR A 138 11.80 -0.07 7.12
CA TYR A 138 12.55 -0.48 5.93
C TYR A 138 11.68 -0.52 4.67
N ALA A 139 10.46 -1.04 4.76
CA ALA A 139 9.51 -1.01 3.65
C ALA A 139 9.20 0.43 3.20
N MET A 140 9.09 1.36 4.15
CA MET A 140 8.91 2.79 3.88
C MET A 140 10.15 3.42 3.23
N ALA A 141 11.34 3.13 3.72
CA ALA A 141 12.58 3.61 3.11
C ALA A 141 12.69 3.17 1.65
N LYS A 142 12.34 1.91 1.34
CA LYS A 142 12.28 1.42 -0.05
C LYS A 142 11.22 2.14 -0.88
N TRP A 143 10.10 2.52 -0.28
CA TRP A 143 9.06 3.29 -0.98
C TRP A 143 9.55 4.70 -1.30
N LEU A 144 10.20 5.38 -0.36
CA LEU A 144 10.83 6.68 -0.56
C LEU A 144 11.88 6.62 -1.67
N LEU A 145 12.75 5.60 -1.69
CA LEU A 145 13.73 5.40 -2.78
C LEU A 145 13.06 5.24 -4.15
N ALA A 146 11.96 4.50 -4.21
CA ALA A 146 11.21 4.31 -5.45
C ALA A 146 10.57 5.61 -5.97
N ASN A 147 10.27 6.56 -5.08
CA ASN A 147 9.75 7.89 -5.40
C ASN A 147 10.83 8.98 -5.50
N ARG A 148 12.11 8.59 -5.46
CA ARG A 148 13.28 9.49 -5.54
C ARG A 148 13.46 10.43 -4.35
N GLU A 149 12.76 10.16 -3.24
CA GLU A 149 12.93 10.84 -1.96
C GLU A 149 14.19 10.30 -1.24
N THR A 150 15.35 10.53 -1.85
CA THR A 150 16.61 9.85 -1.52
C THR A 150 17.13 10.27 -0.14
N GLU A 151 17.00 11.54 0.23
CA GLU A 151 17.49 12.08 1.52
C GLU A 151 16.72 11.47 2.68
N LEU A 152 15.39 11.49 2.61
CA LEU A 152 14.52 10.90 3.64
C LEU A 152 14.75 9.39 3.77
N ALA A 153 14.89 8.71 2.65
CA ALA A 153 15.16 7.28 2.63
C ALA A 153 16.51 6.94 3.27
N THR A 154 17.57 7.72 2.97
CA THR A 154 18.89 7.52 3.52
C THR A 154 18.89 7.74 5.03
N ALA A 155 18.23 8.79 5.52
CA ALA A 155 18.10 9.04 6.96
C ALA A 155 17.42 7.86 7.69
N GLN A 156 16.35 7.30 7.14
CA GLN A 156 15.69 6.13 7.71
C GLN A 156 16.56 4.87 7.70
N LEU A 157 17.30 4.63 6.62
CA LEU A 157 18.22 3.49 6.53
C LEU A 157 19.37 3.61 7.54
N GLN A 158 19.87 4.82 7.78
CA GLN A 158 20.90 5.09 8.81
C GLN A 158 20.37 4.80 10.22
N GLU A 159 19.11 5.13 10.50
CA GLU A 159 18.51 4.76 11.78
C GLU A 159 18.37 3.26 11.96
N LEU A 160 17.98 2.55 10.90
CA LEU A 160 17.81 1.10 10.92
C LEU A 160 19.14 0.35 11.13
N GLU A 161 20.27 0.91 10.71
CA GLU A 161 21.56 0.27 10.93
C GLU A 161 21.95 0.19 12.41
N LYS A 162 21.39 1.05 13.27
CA LYS A 162 21.71 1.11 14.70
C LYS A 162 21.21 -0.09 15.51
N LYS A 163 20.19 -0.81 14.98
CA LYS A 163 19.57 -1.94 15.70
C LYS A 163 19.33 -3.12 14.75
N PRO A 164 19.70 -4.35 15.15
CA PRO A 164 19.44 -5.52 14.32
C PRO A 164 17.93 -5.82 14.22
N PHE A 165 17.50 -6.25 13.04
CA PHE A 165 16.16 -6.75 12.75
C PHE A 165 16.24 -7.76 11.60
N GLU A 166 15.14 -8.44 11.27
CA GLU A 166 15.11 -9.54 10.29
C GLU A 166 15.72 -9.20 8.92
N GLN A 167 15.55 -7.97 8.44
CA GLN A 167 16.03 -7.54 7.12
C GLN A 167 17.21 -6.57 7.20
N SER A 168 17.95 -6.54 8.33
CA SER A 168 19.06 -5.61 8.58
C SER A 168 20.10 -5.60 7.46
N GLU A 169 20.53 -6.78 6.99
CA GLU A 169 21.56 -6.89 5.95
C GLU A 169 21.11 -6.27 4.62
N ARG A 170 19.84 -6.46 4.25
CA ARG A 170 19.27 -5.85 3.04
C ARG A 170 19.16 -4.34 3.19
N ALA A 171 18.77 -3.84 4.36
CA ALA A 171 18.73 -2.42 4.66
C ALA A 171 20.10 -1.78 4.59
N SER A 172 21.11 -2.42 5.19
CA SER A 172 22.53 -1.97 5.13
C SER A 172 23.07 -1.99 3.69
N PHE A 173 22.68 -2.97 2.88
CA PHE A 173 23.06 -2.98 1.47
C PHE A 173 22.40 -1.82 0.70
N ASP A 174 21.10 -1.57 0.90
CA ASP A 174 20.41 -0.44 0.25
C ASP A 174 21.02 0.90 0.70
N LEU A 175 21.42 1.05 1.98
CA LEU A 175 22.14 2.21 2.49
C LEU A 175 23.51 2.38 1.81
N SER A 176 24.29 1.30 1.69
CA SER A 176 25.60 1.35 1.02
C SER A 176 25.48 1.82 -0.44
N MET A 177 24.40 1.44 -1.13
CA MET A 177 24.15 1.88 -2.48
C MET A 177 23.79 3.38 -2.56
N GLN A 178 23.15 3.94 -1.51
CA GLN A 178 22.93 5.39 -1.43
C GLN A 178 24.26 6.11 -1.17
N TYR A 179 25.09 5.62 -0.26
CA TYR A 179 26.44 6.16 -0.02
C TYR A 179 27.29 6.17 -1.31
N LYS A 180 27.28 5.07 -2.06
CA LYS A 180 27.96 5.01 -3.37
C LYS A 180 27.49 6.09 -4.33
N LYS A 181 26.16 6.31 -4.45
CA LYS A 181 25.58 7.35 -5.30
C LYS A 181 25.97 8.78 -4.87
N GLN A 182 26.18 8.98 -3.57
CA GLN A 182 26.60 10.25 -2.98
C GLN A 182 28.13 10.46 -3.00
N GLY A 183 28.89 9.50 -3.55
CA GLY A 183 30.35 9.56 -3.59
C GLY A 183 31.04 9.18 -2.28
N MET A 184 30.30 8.75 -1.25
CA MET A 184 30.80 8.30 0.05
C MET A 184 31.29 6.84 -0.05
N LEU A 185 32.37 6.64 -0.83
CA LEU A 185 32.85 5.29 -1.17
C LEU A 185 33.43 4.54 0.02
N LYS A 186 34.04 5.26 0.99
CA LYS A 186 34.64 4.63 2.21
C LYS A 186 33.53 4.02 3.08
N GLU A 187 32.45 4.75 3.29
CA GLU A 187 31.30 4.33 4.06
C GLU A 187 30.56 3.17 3.36
N ALA A 188 30.41 3.25 2.05
CA ALA A 188 29.84 2.15 1.25
C ALA A 188 30.70 0.87 1.37
N ALA A 189 32.02 0.98 1.20
CA ALA A 189 32.94 -0.15 1.30
C ALA A 189 32.93 -0.79 2.69
N ALA A 190 32.87 0.01 3.76
CA ALA A 190 32.77 -0.49 5.12
C ALA A 190 31.54 -1.38 5.34
N LEU A 191 30.37 -0.97 4.78
CA LEU A 191 29.15 -1.77 4.82
C LEU A 191 29.29 -3.05 4.00
N TRP A 192 29.85 -2.99 2.78
CA TRP A 192 30.05 -4.18 1.97
C TRP A 192 30.99 -5.20 2.60
N LEU A 193 32.08 -4.77 3.23
CA LEU A 193 32.99 -5.66 3.98
C LEU A 193 32.26 -6.39 5.12
N LYS A 194 31.39 -5.68 5.86
CA LYS A 194 30.55 -6.28 6.89
C LYS A 194 29.57 -7.30 6.30
N LEU A 195 28.90 -6.94 5.21
CA LEU A 195 27.86 -7.74 4.57
C LEU A 195 28.40 -8.97 3.83
N GLN A 196 29.65 -8.96 3.38
CA GLN A 196 30.26 -10.10 2.68
C GLN A 196 30.28 -11.37 3.54
N ASN A 197 30.31 -11.21 4.86
CA ASN A 197 30.29 -12.30 5.85
C ASN A 197 28.92 -12.48 6.51
N GLY A 198 27.86 -11.88 5.93
CA GLY A 198 26.50 -11.95 6.45
C GLY A 198 25.81 -13.28 6.16
N GLU A 199 24.66 -13.48 6.80
CA GLU A 199 23.85 -14.71 6.68
C GLU A 199 22.95 -14.70 5.41
N ASP A 200 22.50 -13.52 4.93
CA ASP A 200 21.78 -13.42 3.64
C ASP A 200 22.76 -13.56 2.47
N GLY A 201 22.96 -14.80 2.03
CA GLY A 201 23.87 -15.15 0.94
C GLY A 201 23.70 -14.33 -0.33
N LYS A 202 22.48 -13.89 -0.64
CA LYS A 202 22.22 -13.01 -1.78
C LYS A 202 22.79 -11.61 -1.56
N THR A 203 22.62 -11.06 -0.39
CA THR A 203 23.15 -9.75 -0.02
C THR A 203 24.67 -9.80 0.09
N ALA A 204 25.23 -10.85 0.71
CA ALA A 204 26.67 -11.09 0.80
C ALA A 204 27.34 -11.16 -0.59
N TRP A 205 26.76 -11.92 -1.51
CA TRP A 205 27.25 -12.02 -2.89
C TRP A 205 27.21 -10.65 -3.62
N ARG A 206 26.13 -9.89 -3.50
CA ARG A 206 26.04 -8.56 -4.08
C ARG A 206 27.08 -7.60 -3.51
N ALA A 207 27.29 -7.63 -2.19
CA ALA A 207 28.32 -6.83 -1.53
C ALA A 207 29.73 -7.18 -2.04
N GLY A 208 30.06 -8.46 -2.21
CA GLY A 208 31.31 -8.91 -2.81
C GLY A 208 31.54 -8.39 -4.23
N ILE A 209 30.49 -8.35 -5.07
CA ILE A 209 30.59 -7.76 -6.41
C ILE A 209 30.90 -6.26 -6.33
N GLU A 210 30.30 -5.51 -5.43
CA GLU A 210 30.55 -4.06 -5.32
C GLU A 210 31.95 -3.76 -4.79
N LEU A 211 32.53 -4.61 -3.94
CA LEU A 211 33.92 -4.51 -3.49
C LEU A 211 34.94 -4.81 -4.59
N ALA A 212 34.58 -5.64 -5.57
CA ALA A 212 35.48 -6.01 -6.66
C ALA A 212 35.55 -4.99 -7.82
N LYS A 213 34.70 -3.98 -7.78
CA LYS A 213 34.65 -2.88 -8.78
C LYS A 213 35.53 -1.72 -8.39
#